data_4b2b479ffdc31f8f3fb84feacdae58e9
#
_entry.id   4b2b479ffdc31f8f3fb84feacdae58e9
#
_cell.length_a   1.000
_cell.length_b   1.000
_cell.length_c   1.000
_cell.angle_alpha   90.00
_cell.angle_beta   90.00
_cell.angle_gamma   90.00
#
_symmetry.space_group_name_H-M   'P 1'
#
loop_
_entity.id
_entity.type
_entity.pdbx_description
1 polymer ?
#
loop_
_entity_poly.entity_id
_entity_poly.type
_entity_poly.pdbx_seq_one_letter_code
_entity_poly.pdbx_strand_id
1 'polypeptide(L)'
;VRSRRQRQMCIRDRGSDKNENTLIGFFARVSYAFDNKYNLLVSVRQEGSSKFGDNNKWGTFPSASLGWTISNEGFMEGITWLNNLKLRAGFGITGVIPNDPYMSLTRYNYGSSYYYDKGTWKPGLEVASNPNPDLKWEKSTEYNIGLDFSVLNDRLGGSVDIYRKKTTDLLFNYSVPTPPNLYSYTFANGGSVRNQGIEVAIN
;
A
#
# COMPACT_ATOMS: atom_id res chain seq x y z
N VAL A 1 38.95 -35.27 -18.60
CA VAL A 1 38.69 -35.41 -17.16
C VAL A 1 38.77 -34.02 -16.53
N ARG A 2 37.65 -33.41 -16.22
CA ARG A 2 37.63 -32.13 -15.50
C ARG A 2 38.16 -32.35 -14.08
N SER A 3 39.15 -31.55 -13.69
CA SER A 3 39.81 -31.68 -12.41
C SER A 3 38.81 -31.50 -11.24
N ARG A 4 39.06 -32.13 -10.10
CA ARG A 4 38.24 -31.99 -8.86
C ARG A 4 38.03 -30.52 -8.45
N ARG A 5 39.00 -29.66 -8.72
CA ARG A 5 38.91 -28.17 -8.46
C ARG A 5 37.84 -27.49 -9.31
N GLN A 6 37.65 -27.85 -10.59
CA GLN A 6 36.63 -27.29 -11.43
C GLN A 6 35.22 -27.71 -10.99
N ARG A 7 35.03 -28.91 -10.43
CA ARG A 7 33.75 -29.34 -9.87
C ARG A 7 33.38 -28.58 -8.60
N GLN A 8 34.36 -28.24 -7.75
CA GLN A 8 34.11 -27.42 -6.56
C GLN A 8 33.80 -25.95 -6.90
N MET A 9 34.37 -25.37 -7.96
CA MET A 9 34.06 -24.02 -8.44
C MET A 9 32.60 -23.90 -8.94
N CYS A 10 32.13 -24.90 -9.67
CA CYS A 10 30.72 -24.91 -10.15
C CYS A 10 29.67 -25.07 -9.04
N ILE A 11 30.03 -25.61 -7.88
CA ILE A 11 29.13 -25.76 -6.72
C ILE A 11 29.08 -24.47 -5.87
N ARG A 12 30.15 -23.68 -5.88
CA ARG A 12 30.21 -22.38 -5.17
C ARG A 12 29.43 -21.24 -5.87
N ASP A 13 29.19 -21.36 -7.17
CA ASP A 13 28.50 -20.33 -7.99
C ASP A 13 26.97 -20.46 -7.97
N ARG A 14 26.41 -21.42 -7.24
CA ARG A 14 24.96 -21.60 -7.15
C ARG A 14 24.46 -21.02 -5.84
N GLY A 15 23.84 -19.84 -5.93
CA GLY A 15 22.97 -19.29 -4.91
C GLY A 15 21.57 -19.87 -5.05
N SER A 16 20.91 -20.16 -3.93
CA SER A 16 19.47 -20.42 -3.88
C SER A 16 18.86 -19.50 -2.86
N ASP A 17 17.71 -18.94 -3.20
CA ASP A 17 16.93 -18.10 -2.30
C ASP A 17 15.51 -18.67 -2.22
N LYS A 18 14.90 -18.60 -1.04
CA LYS A 18 13.51 -18.98 -0.80
C LYS A 18 12.84 -17.91 0.02
N ASN A 19 11.86 -17.25 -0.58
CA ASN A 19 11.04 -16.25 0.05
C ASN A 19 9.62 -16.79 0.24
N GLU A 20 9.09 -16.68 1.45
CA GLU A 20 7.72 -17.03 1.79
C GLU A 20 7.02 -15.84 2.43
N ASN A 21 5.77 -15.60 2.03
CA ASN A 21 4.89 -14.68 2.72
C ASN A 21 3.46 -15.23 2.75
N THR A 22 2.72 -14.87 3.77
CA THR A 22 1.31 -15.21 3.91
C THR A 22 0.50 -13.93 4.01
N LEU A 23 -0.54 -13.83 3.21
CA LEU A 23 -1.54 -12.75 3.24
C LEU A 23 -2.91 -13.38 3.41
N ILE A 24 -3.65 -12.92 4.40
CA ILE A 24 -5.03 -13.33 4.67
C ILE A 24 -5.90 -12.07 4.65
N GLY A 25 -7.02 -12.12 3.92
CA GLY A 25 -7.93 -10.98 3.82
C GLY A 25 -9.38 -11.39 3.94
N PHE A 26 -10.15 -10.61 4.71
CA PHE A 26 -11.59 -10.68 4.80
C PHE A 26 -12.17 -9.38 4.29
N PHE A 27 -13.24 -9.44 3.52
CA PHE A 27 -13.93 -8.23 3.08
C PHE A 27 -15.44 -8.39 3.16
N ALA A 28 -16.11 -7.29 3.44
CA ALA A 28 -17.55 -7.15 3.35
C ALA A 28 -17.89 -5.90 2.55
N ARG A 29 -18.96 -5.97 1.74
CA ARG A 29 -19.44 -4.85 0.92
C ARG A 29 -20.96 -4.84 0.95
N VAL A 30 -21.51 -3.64 1.12
CA VAL A 30 -22.94 -3.35 1.00
C VAL A 30 -23.13 -2.29 -0.06
N SER A 31 -24.00 -2.56 -1.02
CA SER A 31 -24.40 -1.62 -2.06
C SER A 31 -25.89 -1.40 -1.98
N TYR A 32 -26.30 -0.14 -1.94
CA TYR A 32 -27.71 0.26 -1.90
C TYR A 32 -27.96 1.31 -2.96
N ALA A 33 -28.99 1.09 -3.76
CA ALA A 33 -29.47 2.04 -4.76
C ALA A 33 -30.97 2.30 -4.53
N PHE A 34 -31.36 3.56 -4.52
CA PHE A 34 -32.74 3.95 -4.29
C PHE A 34 -33.19 4.95 -5.37
N ASP A 35 -34.29 4.63 -6.02
CA ASP A 35 -35.03 5.44 -6.99
C ASP A 35 -34.15 6.03 -8.12
N ASN A 36 -33.07 5.33 -8.51
CA ASN A 36 -32.07 5.83 -9.45
C ASN A 36 -31.51 7.22 -9.09
N LYS A 37 -31.70 7.69 -7.86
CA LYS A 37 -31.27 8.98 -7.34
C LYS A 37 -30.08 8.83 -6.41
N TYR A 38 -30.18 7.89 -5.48
CA TYR A 38 -29.19 7.71 -4.41
C TYR A 38 -28.49 6.37 -4.56
N ASN A 39 -27.17 6.42 -4.56
CA ASN A 39 -26.33 5.24 -4.58
C ASN A 39 -25.36 5.30 -3.38
N LEU A 40 -25.38 4.28 -2.53
CA LEU A 40 -24.48 4.15 -1.39
C LEU A 40 -23.70 2.85 -1.55
N LEU A 41 -22.39 2.93 -1.39
CA LEU A 41 -21.51 1.78 -1.29
C LEU A 41 -20.69 1.93 -0.02
N VAL A 42 -20.71 0.91 0.83
CA VAL A 42 -19.86 0.82 2.01
C VAL A 42 -19.10 -0.49 1.96
N SER A 43 -17.82 -0.46 2.21
CA SER A 43 -17.03 -1.67 2.31
C SER A 43 -16.01 -1.59 3.44
N VAL A 44 -15.66 -2.74 3.96
CA VAL A 44 -14.57 -2.91 4.91
C VAL A 44 -13.72 -4.10 4.47
N ARG A 45 -12.41 -3.91 4.51
CA ARG A 45 -11.42 -4.96 4.27
C ARG A 45 -10.51 -5.05 5.47
N GLN A 46 -10.32 -6.25 5.98
CA GLN A 46 -9.38 -6.56 7.03
C GLN A 46 -8.32 -7.52 6.49
N GLU A 47 -7.07 -7.14 6.57
CA GLU A 47 -5.95 -7.92 6.04
C GLU A 47 -4.89 -8.16 7.09
N GLY A 48 -4.34 -9.38 7.08
CA GLY A 48 -3.19 -9.76 7.89
C GLY A 48 -2.04 -10.23 7.00
N SER A 49 -0.84 -9.73 7.26
CA SER A 49 0.35 -10.11 6.50
C SER A 49 1.50 -10.53 7.42
N SER A 50 2.18 -11.61 7.05
CA SER A 50 3.39 -12.09 7.73
C SER A 50 4.62 -11.19 7.52
N LYS A 51 4.53 -10.19 6.65
CA LYS A 51 5.62 -9.24 6.37
C LYS A 51 5.81 -8.18 7.47
N PHE A 52 4.82 -8.03 8.35
CA PHE A 52 4.83 -7.06 9.44
C PHE A 52 5.37 -7.64 10.74
N GLY A 53 5.66 -6.75 11.68
CA GLY A 53 6.02 -7.10 13.04
C GLY A 53 4.89 -7.80 13.79
N ASP A 54 5.24 -8.52 14.85
CA ASP A 54 4.28 -9.35 15.59
C ASP A 54 3.11 -8.56 16.17
N ASN A 55 3.33 -7.28 16.48
CA ASN A 55 2.34 -6.42 17.09
C ASN A 55 1.32 -5.82 16.09
N ASN A 56 1.63 -5.79 14.76
CA ASN A 56 0.87 -5.03 13.78
C ASN A 56 0.59 -5.79 12.48
N LYS A 57 0.39 -7.09 12.55
CA LYS A 57 0.13 -7.93 11.37
C LYS A 57 -1.18 -7.59 10.66
N TRP A 58 -2.18 -7.10 11.39
CA TRP A 58 -3.52 -6.83 10.88
C TRP A 58 -3.76 -5.35 10.60
N GLY A 59 -4.37 -5.07 9.46
CA GLY A 59 -4.86 -3.74 9.06
C GLY A 59 -6.33 -3.78 8.70
N THR A 60 -7.08 -2.71 9.05
CA THR A 60 -8.49 -2.53 8.71
C THR A 60 -8.62 -1.33 7.79
N PHE A 61 -9.29 -1.52 6.65
CA PHE A 61 -9.39 -0.57 5.55
C PHE A 61 -10.86 -0.37 5.17
N PRO A 62 -11.57 0.57 5.85
CA PRO A 62 -12.92 0.94 5.48
C PRO A 62 -12.95 1.85 4.26
N SER A 63 -14.04 1.80 3.50
CA SER A 63 -14.37 2.76 2.46
C SER A 63 -15.87 2.98 2.35
N ALA A 64 -16.27 4.18 1.92
CA ALA A 64 -17.64 4.54 1.67
C ALA A 64 -17.71 5.47 0.46
N SER A 65 -18.73 5.30 -0.37
CA SER A 65 -19.03 6.25 -1.45
C SER A 65 -20.52 6.50 -1.55
N LEU A 66 -20.86 7.75 -1.82
CA LEU A 66 -22.21 8.24 -2.02
C LEU A 66 -22.30 8.89 -3.41
N GLY A 67 -23.33 8.55 -4.16
CA GLY A 67 -23.71 9.21 -5.40
C GLY A 67 -25.14 9.69 -5.31
N TRP A 68 -25.36 10.98 -5.65
CA TRP A 68 -26.66 11.57 -5.74
C TRP A 68 -26.88 12.12 -7.15
N THR A 69 -27.83 11.54 -7.88
CA THR A 69 -28.22 11.99 -9.21
C THR A 69 -29.30 13.07 -9.06
N ILE A 70 -28.85 14.31 -9.00
CA ILE A 70 -29.68 15.49 -8.75
C ILE A 70 -30.65 15.70 -9.89
N SER A 71 -30.26 15.44 -11.15
CA SER A 71 -31.11 15.57 -12.33
C SER A 71 -32.36 14.70 -12.27
N ASN A 72 -32.41 13.65 -11.45
CA ASN A 72 -33.58 12.79 -11.31
C ASN A 72 -34.55 13.26 -10.22
N GLU A 73 -34.28 14.40 -9.57
CA GLU A 73 -35.14 14.93 -8.53
C GLU A 73 -36.33 15.72 -9.14
N GLY A 74 -37.48 15.66 -8.49
CA GLY A 74 -38.70 16.32 -8.97
C GLY A 74 -38.56 17.83 -9.11
N PHE A 75 -37.69 18.50 -8.33
CA PHE A 75 -37.45 19.93 -8.46
C PHE A 75 -36.60 20.30 -9.70
N MET A 76 -36.00 19.31 -10.35
CA MET A 76 -35.24 19.46 -11.59
C MET A 76 -36.12 19.23 -12.84
N GLU A 77 -37.36 18.73 -12.66
CA GLU A 77 -38.32 18.58 -13.75
C GLU A 77 -38.59 19.92 -14.41
N GLY A 78 -38.42 20.01 -15.72
CA GLY A 78 -38.57 21.24 -16.49
C GLY A 78 -37.27 21.97 -16.85
N ILE A 79 -36.15 21.57 -16.32
CA ILE A 79 -34.84 22.09 -16.72
C ILE A 79 -34.31 21.26 -17.92
N THR A 80 -34.70 21.64 -19.12
CA THR A 80 -34.46 20.89 -20.35
C THR A 80 -33.03 20.98 -20.90
N TRP A 81 -32.27 21.98 -20.48
CA TRP A 81 -30.86 22.15 -20.92
C TRP A 81 -29.87 21.35 -20.13
N LEU A 82 -30.22 20.84 -18.94
CA LEU A 82 -29.38 20.03 -18.05
C LEU A 82 -29.84 18.58 -18.14
N ASN A 83 -29.04 17.73 -18.78
CA ASN A 83 -29.38 16.32 -19.00
C ASN A 83 -28.97 15.45 -17.84
N ASN A 84 -27.80 15.71 -17.25
CA ASN A 84 -27.33 14.97 -16.08
C ASN A 84 -26.61 15.91 -15.11
N LEU A 85 -26.89 15.75 -13.84
CA LEU A 85 -26.15 16.37 -12.75
C LEU A 85 -26.05 15.36 -11.61
N LYS A 86 -24.82 14.94 -11.31
CA LYS A 86 -24.54 13.94 -10.29
C LYS A 86 -23.45 14.41 -9.34
N LEU A 87 -23.77 14.44 -8.06
CA LEU A 87 -22.81 14.67 -6.99
C LEU A 87 -22.26 13.33 -6.49
N ARG A 88 -20.94 13.25 -6.34
CA ARG A 88 -20.25 12.10 -5.79
C ARG A 88 -19.44 12.51 -4.58
N ALA A 89 -19.45 11.69 -3.53
CA ALA A 89 -18.56 11.83 -2.39
C ALA A 89 -17.96 10.46 -2.07
N GLY A 90 -16.66 10.43 -1.80
CA GLY A 90 -15.93 9.21 -1.52
C GLY A 90 -14.96 9.38 -0.36
N PHE A 91 -14.83 8.33 0.42
CA PHE A 91 -13.85 8.17 1.48
C PHE A 91 -13.28 6.77 1.41
N GLY A 92 -11.98 6.64 1.57
CA GLY A 92 -11.35 5.33 1.61
C GLY A 92 -10.02 5.33 2.36
N ILE A 93 -9.74 4.22 3.01
CA ILE A 93 -8.42 3.92 3.58
C ILE A 93 -7.85 2.72 2.85
N THR A 94 -6.60 2.83 2.39
CA THR A 94 -5.85 1.74 1.76
C THR A 94 -4.55 1.51 2.50
N GLY A 95 -4.10 0.25 2.53
CA GLY A 95 -2.85 -0.16 3.14
C GLY A 95 -1.81 -0.56 2.10
N VAL A 96 -0.54 -0.30 2.40
CA VAL A 96 0.61 -0.77 1.62
C VAL A 96 1.46 -1.69 2.48
N ILE A 97 1.93 -2.78 1.89
CA ILE A 97 2.82 -3.76 2.54
C ILE A 97 4.26 -3.54 2.07
N PRO A 98 5.28 -3.94 2.87
CA PRO A 98 6.67 -3.96 2.41
C PRO A 98 6.84 -4.85 1.17
N ASN A 99 7.74 -4.45 0.24
CA ASN A 99 8.02 -5.25 -0.95
C ASN A 99 8.63 -6.60 -0.56
N ASP A 100 9.65 -6.57 0.30
CA ASP A 100 10.39 -7.77 0.69
C ASP A 100 9.80 -8.42 1.95
N PRO A 101 9.85 -9.75 2.07
CA PRO A 101 9.52 -10.46 3.28
C PRO A 101 10.61 -10.28 4.36
N TYR A 102 10.26 -10.61 5.60
CA TYR A 102 11.19 -10.63 6.74
C TYR A 102 11.81 -9.28 7.13
N MET A 103 11.26 -8.15 6.66
CA MET A 103 11.80 -6.81 6.94
C MET A 103 11.67 -6.42 8.43
N SER A 104 10.77 -7.08 9.17
CA SER A 104 10.61 -6.90 10.62
C SER A 104 11.58 -7.71 11.46
N LEU A 105 12.33 -8.65 10.85
CA LEU A 105 13.20 -9.59 11.55
C LEU A 105 14.68 -9.19 11.43
N THR A 106 15.51 -9.67 12.38
CA THR A 106 16.95 -9.66 12.22
C THR A 106 17.34 -10.62 11.10
N ARG A 107 18.04 -10.14 10.11
CA ARG A 107 18.59 -10.93 9.01
C ARG A 107 20.10 -11.01 9.12
N TYR A 108 20.66 -12.07 8.55
CA TYR A 108 22.09 -12.32 8.54
C TYR A 108 22.58 -12.57 7.12
N ASN A 109 23.73 -12.01 6.78
CA ASN A 109 24.48 -12.34 5.58
C ASN A 109 25.52 -13.41 5.93
N TYR A 110 25.61 -14.45 5.10
CA TYR A 110 26.64 -15.47 5.22
C TYR A 110 27.78 -15.17 4.27
N GLY A 111 29.01 -15.25 4.78
CA GLY A 111 30.21 -15.03 3.97
C GLY A 111 30.59 -13.58 3.74
N SER A 112 29.89 -12.61 4.37
CA SER A 112 30.28 -11.20 4.36
C SER A 112 31.47 -10.90 5.27
N SER A 113 31.61 -11.66 6.34
CA SER A 113 32.74 -11.61 7.27
C SER A 113 33.46 -12.96 7.33
N TYR A 114 34.73 -12.93 7.72
CA TYR A 114 35.53 -14.12 7.85
C TYR A 114 36.23 -14.11 9.21
N TYR A 115 36.38 -15.29 9.81
CA TYR A 115 37.18 -15.50 11.01
C TYR A 115 38.22 -16.57 10.79
N TYR A 116 39.36 -16.42 11.49
CA TYR A 116 40.48 -17.35 11.40
C TYR A 116 40.37 -18.44 12.48
N ASP A 117 40.29 -19.69 12.04
CA ASP A 117 40.23 -20.84 12.94
C ASP A 117 41.15 -21.94 12.45
N LYS A 118 42.06 -22.37 13.35
CA LYS A 118 43.01 -23.51 13.15
C LYS A 118 43.72 -23.48 11.80
N GLY A 119 44.27 -22.32 11.42
CA GLY A 119 45.05 -22.20 10.19
C GLY A 119 44.23 -21.91 8.92
N THR A 120 42.89 -21.74 9.01
CA THR A 120 42.03 -21.48 7.85
C THR A 120 41.06 -20.34 8.10
N TRP A 121 40.82 -19.54 7.06
CA TRP A 121 39.75 -18.53 7.06
C TRP A 121 38.41 -19.21 6.78
N LYS A 122 37.46 -19.01 7.68
CA LYS A 122 36.08 -19.51 7.55
C LYS A 122 35.09 -18.36 7.39
N PRO A 123 34.07 -18.51 6.54
CA PRO A 123 33.02 -17.52 6.44
C PRO A 123 32.18 -17.46 7.71
N GLY A 124 31.87 -16.29 8.15
CA GLY A 124 31.03 -16.00 9.30
C GLY A 124 29.62 -15.52 8.92
N LEU A 125 28.82 -15.24 9.93
CA LEU A 125 27.54 -14.57 9.82
C LEU A 125 27.70 -13.11 10.28
N GLU A 126 27.12 -12.21 9.53
CA GLU A 126 27.09 -10.80 9.86
C GLU A 126 25.62 -10.33 9.89
N VAL A 127 25.28 -9.47 10.85
CA VAL A 127 23.94 -8.89 10.94
C VAL A 127 23.70 -7.98 9.74
N ALA A 128 22.59 -8.19 9.03
CA ALA A 128 22.21 -7.45 7.83
C ALA A 128 20.99 -6.55 8.03
N SER A 129 20.28 -6.66 9.16
CA SER A 129 19.18 -5.76 9.51
C SER A 129 18.90 -5.79 11.02
N ASN A 130 18.41 -4.66 11.54
CA ASN A 130 17.82 -4.61 12.87
C ASN A 130 16.39 -5.16 12.87
N PRO A 131 15.91 -5.79 13.95
CA PRO A 131 14.51 -6.19 14.07
C PRO A 131 13.62 -4.98 14.32
N ASN A 132 12.38 -5.06 13.84
CA ASN A 132 11.34 -4.09 14.16
C ASN A 132 9.99 -4.81 14.38
N PRO A 133 9.68 -5.21 15.62
CA PRO A 133 8.42 -5.90 15.94
C PRO A 133 7.19 -4.99 15.79
N ASP A 134 7.39 -3.68 15.76
CA ASP A 134 6.33 -2.67 15.62
C ASP A 134 6.09 -2.22 14.18
N LEU A 135 6.75 -2.85 13.20
CA LEU A 135 6.54 -2.58 11.78
C LEU A 135 5.07 -2.79 11.42
N LYS A 136 4.45 -1.77 10.86
CA LYS A 136 3.00 -1.73 10.58
C LYS A 136 2.69 -1.27 9.16
N TRP A 137 1.41 -1.36 8.79
CA TRP A 137 0.88 -0.93 7.51
C TRP A 137 1.10 0.58 7.28
N GLU A 138 1.63 0.93 6.12
CA GLU A 138 1.53 2.29 5.60
C GLU A 138 0.08 2.54 5.19
N LYS A 139 -0.54 3.65 5.63
CA LYS A 139 -1.95 3.95 5.42
C LYS A 139 -2.13 5.19 4.56
N SER A 140 -2.88 5.05 3.47
CA SER A 140 -3.36 6.16 2.67
C SER A 140 -4.85 6.38 2.92
N THR A 141 -5.19 7.57 3.41
CA THR A 141 -6.57 8.03 3.59
C THR A 141 -6.90 9.03 2.49
N GLU A 142 -7.97 8.77 1.76
CA GLU A 142 -8.41 9.60 0.65
C GLU A 142 -9.85 10.06 0.84
N TYR A 143 -10.09 11.33 0.54
CA TYR A 143 -11.39 11.97 0.43
C TYR A 143 -11.51 12.53 -0.98
N ASN A 144 -12.64 12.29 -1.63
CA ASN A 144 -12.95 12.80 -2.94
C ASN A 144 -14.39 13.34 -2.95
N ILE A 145 -14.60 14.50 -3.59
CA ILE A 145 -15.90 15.04 -3.91
C ILE A 145 -15.87 15.40 -5.38
N GLY A 146 -16.82 14.86 -6.15
CA GLY A 146 -16.92 15.09 -7.59
C GLY A 146 -18.32 15.51 -8.01
N LEU A 147 -18.38 16.35 -9.03
CA LEU A 147 -19.62 16.77 -9.69
C LEU A 147 -19.51 16.40 -11.16
N ASP A 148 -20.41 15.56 -11.64
CA ASP A 148 -20.56 15.22 -13.06
C ASP A 148 -21.73 15.99 -13.63
N PHE A 149 -21.57 16.56 -14.81
CA PHE A 149 -22.64 17.29 -15.51
C PHE A 149 -22.67 16.96 -17.01
N SER A 150 -23.86 17.04 -17.57
CA SER A 150 -24.08 16.94 -19.00
C SER A 150 -25.21 17.90 -19.40
N VAL A 151 -24.98 18.69 -20.43
CA VAL A 151 -25.88 19.77 -20.88
C VAL A 151 -26.06 19.76 -22.40
N LEU A 152 -27.06 20.51 -22.89
CA LEU A 152 -27.32 20.72 -24.31
C LEU A 152 -27.57 19.42 -25.10
N ASN A 153 -28.41 18.53 -24.57
CA ASN A 153 -28.68 17.21 -25.12
C ASN A 153 -27.40 16.35 -25.25
N ASP A 154 -26.60 16.31 -24.17
CA ASP A 154 -25.34 15.54 -24.04
C ASP A 154 -24.23 15.99 -25.01
N ARG A 155 -24.33 17.19 -25.57
CA ARG A 155 -23.29 17.74 -26.46
C ARG A 155 -22.08 18.29 -25.70
N LEU A 156 -22.27 18.68 -24.47
CA LEU A 156 -21.22 19.15 -23.58
C LEU A 156 -21.37 18.45 -22.25
N GLY A 157 -20.36 17.74 -21.87
CA GLY A 157 -20.28 17.07 -20.59
C GLY A 157 -18.96 17.33 -19.91
N GLY A 158 -18.89 17.01 -18.61
CA GLY A 158 -17.64 17.14 -17.87
C GLY A 158 -17.77 16.71 -16.43
N SER A 159 -16.64 16.73 -15.76
CA SER A 159 -16.56 16.50 -14.33
C SER A 159 -15.61 17.48 -13.65
N VAL A 160 -15.90 17.78 -12.40
CA VAL A 160 -15.03 18.53 -11.49
C VAL A 160 -14.84 17.68 -10.25
N ASP A 161 -13.61 17.31 -9.94
CA ASP A 161 -13.25 16.51 -8.80
C ASP A 161 -12.29 17.27 -7.88
N ILE A 162 -12.56 17.23 -6.58
CA ILE A 162 -11.68 17.78 -5.53
C ILE A 162 -11.26 16.61 -4.66
N TYR A 163 -9.96 16.41 -4.51
CA TYR A 163 -9.46 15.30 -3.73
C TYR A 163 -8.41 15.74 -2.70
N ARG A 164 -8.31 14.96 -1.64
CA ARG A 164 -7.26 15.06 -0.63
C ARG A 164 -6.86 13.67 -0.19
N LYS A 165 -5.60 13.32 -0.43
CA LYS A 165 -4.97 12.07 -0.01
C LYS A 165 -3.88 12.34 1.00
N LYS A 166 -3.89 11.64 2.12
CA LYS A 166 -2.83 11.68 3.13
C LYS A 166 -2.32 10.27 3.35
N THR A 167 -1.04 10.06 3.09
CA THR A 167 -0.32 8.81 3.41
C THR A 167 0.48 9.02 4.68
N THR A 168 0.33 8.13 5.64
CA THR A 168 1.00 8.13 6.94
C THR A 168 1.75 6.83 7.16
N ASP A 169 2.68 6.85 8.10
CA ASP A 169 3.45 5.66 8.46
C ASP A 169 4.24 5.09 7.27
N LEU A 170 4.84 5.97 6.47
CA LEU A 170 5.62 5.59 5.29
C LEU A 170 6.73 4.62 5.65
N LEU A 171 6.93 3.63 4.80
CA LEU A 171 7.90 2.55 4.98
C LEU A 171 9.26 2.93 4.40
N PHE A 172 10.24 3.19 5.25
CA PHE A 172 11.60 3.58 4.84
C PHE A 172 12.70 2.89 5.66
N ASN A 173 13.91 2.90 5.10
CA ASN A 173 15.13 2.60 5.83
C ASN A 173 15.64 3.87 6.52
N TYR A 174 15.65 3.84 7.85
CA TYR A 174 16.19 4.92 8.68
C TYR A 174 17.60 4.59 9.12
N SER A 175 18.51 5.56 9.01
CA SER A 175 19.84 5.45 9.59
C SER A 175 19.76 5.56 11.11
N VAL A 176 20.40 4.63 11.81
CA VAL A 176 20.42 4.55 13.27
C VAL A 176 21.86 4.41 13.78
N PRO A 177 22.17 4.94 14.98
CA PRO A 177 23.53 4.81 15.53
C PRO A 177 23.88 3.36 15.87
N THR A 178 25.12 3.00 15.60
CA THR A 178 25.73 1.73 16.01
C THR A 178 26.96 2.01 16.87
N PRO A 179 27.03 1.58 18.15
CA PRO A 179 25.99 0.98 18.96
C PRO A 179 24.92 2.00 19.39
N PRO A 180 23.75 1.66 19.94
CA PRO A 180 23.42 0.30 20.46
C PRO A 180 22.83 -0.66 19.41
N ASN A 181 22.48 -0.16 18.20
CA ASN A 181 21.92 -1.02 17.17
C ASN A 181 23.00 -1.93 16.58
N LEU A 182 22.60 -3.11 16.12
CA LEU A 182 23.53 -4.09 15.51
C LEU A 182 23.88 -3.76 14.05
N TYR A 183 22.98 -3.00 13.38
CA TYR A 183 23.14 -2.58 11.99
C TYR A 183 22.80 -1.09 11.84
N SER A 184 23.43 -0.41 10.89
CA SER A 184 23.30 1.04 10.71
C SER A 184 21.97 1.52 10.15
N TYR A 185 21.08 0.60 9.75
CA TYR A 185 19.76 0.91 9.22
C TYR A 185 18.69 0.06 9.87
N THR A 186 17.51 0.66 10.07
CA THR A 186 16.30 -0.02 10.53
C THR A 186 15.17 0.29 9.56
N PHE A 187 14.47 -0.73 9.09
CA PHE A 187 13.26 -0.56 8.31
C PHE A 187 12.09 -0.29 9.25
N ALA A 188 11.49 0.88 9.13
CA ALA A 188 10.47 1.35 10.06
C ALA A 188 9.45 2.27 9.38
N ASN A 189 8.36 2.51 10.09
CA ASN A 189 7.32 3.45 9.69
C ASN A 189 7.66 4.86 10.20
N GLY A 190 7.51 5.86 9.34
CA GLY A 190 7.67 7.24 9.76
C GLY A 190 7.33 8.23 8.65
N GLY A 191 7.08 9.47 9.05
CA GLY A 191 6.74 10.53 8.12
C GLY A 191 5.30 10.44 7.57
N SER A 192 4.93 11.45 6.82
CA SER A 192 3.66 11.49 6.09
C SER A 192 3.76 12.37 4.86
N VAL A 193 3.01 12.03 3.82
CA VAL A 193 2.86 12.82 2.60
C VAL A 193 1.39 13.18 2.43
N ARG A 194 1.14 14.42 1.99
CA ARG A 194 -0.20 14.89 1.63
C ARG A 194 -0.19 15.32 0.17
N ASN A 195 -1.20 14.84 -0.56
CA ASN A 195 -1.50 15.25 -1.92
C ASN A 195 -2.95 15.73 -1.97
N GLN A 196 -3.19 16.85 -2.63
CA GLN A 196 -4.53 17.41 -2.80
C GLN A 196 -4.58 18.21 -4.09
N GLY A 197 -5.73 18.22 -4.73
CA GLY A 197 -5.89 18.90 -6.01
C GLY A 197 -7.33 19.04 -6.44
N ILE A 198 -7.50 19.74 -7.58
CA ILE A 198 -8.75 19.87 -8.30
C ILE A 198 -8.48 19.36 -9.71
N GLU A 199 -9.33 18.50 -10.20
CA GLU A 199 -9.30 17.96 -11.55
C GLU A 199 -10.55 18.39 -12.30
N VAL A 200 -10.40 18.85 -13.53
CA VAL A 200 -11.51 19.26 -14.40
C VAL A 200 -11.36 18.52 -15.72
N ALA A 201 -12.41 17.83 -16.12
CA ALA A 201 -12.51 17.20 -17.44
C ALA A 201 -13.72 17.77 -18.19
N ILE A 202 -13.55 18.08 -19.48
CA ILE A 202 -14.61 18.56 -20.37
C ILE A 202 -14.60 17.70 -21.63
N ASN A 203 -15.76 17.23 -22.04
CA ASN A 203 -15.98 16.36 -23.19
C ASN A 203 -16.96 17.00 -24.16
#